data_3a98273d9eba61be3379dd334bd5439e
#
_entry.id   3a98273d9eba61be3379dd334bd5439e
#
_cell.length_a   1.000
_cell.length_b   1.000
_cell.length_c   1.000
_cell.angle_alpha   90.00
_cell.angle_beta   90.00
_cell.angle_gamma   90.00
#
_symmetry.space_group_name_H-M   'P 1'
#
loop_
_entity.id
_entity.type
_entity.pdbx_description
1 polymer ?
#
loop_
_entity_poly.entity_id
_entity_poly.type
_entity_poly.pdbx_seq_one_letter_code
_entity_poly.pdbx_strand_id
1 'polypeptide(L)'
;MTLLQSLTTELRRGTLTLAVLSQLRKPQYGYSLVQSLEASGISIDQSTLYPLLRRLEKQELVTSSWDTSESRPRKYYVLSEYGTEIFQQLKEEWKKTSDELSILLKGEEEDESD
;
A
#
# COMPACT_ATOMS: atom_id res chain seq x y z
N MET A 1 3.27 -21.42 9.30
CA MET A 1 3.58 -20.61 8.09
C MET A 1 4.63 -21.33 7.27
N THR A 2 4.38 -21.52 5.98
CA THR A 2 5.35 -22.12 5.09
C THR A 2 6.46 -21.11 4.73
N LEU A 3 7.59 -21.64 4.23
CA LEU A 3 8.67 -20.78 3.75
C LEU A 3 8.19 -19.85 2.64
N LEU A 4 7.40 -20.39 1.69
CA LEU A 4 6.85 -19.59 0.59
C LEU A 4 5.99 -18.44 1.12
N GLN A 5 5.11 -18.71 2.09
CA GLN A 5 4.27 -17.67 2.70
C GLN A 5 5.10 -16.58 3.36
N SER A 6 6.16 -16.98 4.06
CA SER A 6 7.07 -16.04 4.71
C SER A 6 7.78 -15.14 3.69
N LEU A 7 8.29 -15.73 2.61
CA LEU A 7 8.96 -14.98 1.54
C LEU A 7 8.01 -14.10 0.77
N THR A 8 6.77 -14.55 0.57
CA THR A 8 5.73 -13.75 -0.09
C THR A 8 5.39 -12.52 0.75
N THR A 9 5.27 -12.70 2.08
CA THR A 9 5.03 -11.58 3.00
C THR A 9 6.16 -10.55 2.92
N GLU A 10 7.40 -11.03 2.90
CA GLU A 10 8.57 -10.17 2.77
C GLU A 10 8.55 -9.42 1.44
N LEU A 11 8.24 -10.11 0.36
CA LEU A 11 8.15 -9.53 -0.99
C LEU A 11 7.13 -8.39 -1.04
N ARG A 12 5.99 -8.56 -0.38
CA ARG A 12 4.89 -7.59 -0.41
C ARG A 12 5.02 -6.44 0.58
N ARG A 13 5.93 -6.55 1.53
CA ARG A 13 6.05 -5.55 2.62
C ARG A 13 6.26 -4.13 2.09
N GLY A 14 7.15 -3.95 1.15
CA GLY A 14 7.42 -2.63 0.57
C GLY A 14 6.28 -2.09 -0.27
N THR A 15 5.60 -2.96 -1.00
CA THR A 15 4.51 -2.56 -1.89
C THR A 15 3.22 -2.25 -1.14
N LEU A 16 3.08 -2.70 0.10
CA LEU A 16 1.89 -2.43 0.91
C LEU A 16 1.70 -0.93 1.14
N THR A 17 2.76 -0.20 1.45
CA THR A 17 2.70 1.25 1.63
C THR A 17 2.19 1.92 0.35
N LEU A 18 2.72 1.52 -0.79
CA LEU A 18 2.30 2.06 -2.09
C LEU A 18 0.81 1.76 -2.35
N ALA A 19 0.38 0.53 -2.06
CA ALA A 19 -1.02 0.12 -2.22
C ALA A 19 -1.96 0.96 -1.36
N VAL A 20 -1.60 1.17 -0.09
CA VAL A 20 -2.41 1.97 0.84
C VAL A 20 -2.51 3.41 0.34
N LEU A 21 -1.38 4.02 -0.03
CA LEU A 21 -1.38 5.39 -0.55
C LEU A 21 -2.25 5.52 -1.80
N SER A 22 -2.24 4.51 -2.68
CA SER A 22 -3.02 4.53 -3.91
C SER A 22 -4.53 4.63 -3.65
N GLN A 23 -5.00 4.14 -2.52
CA GLN A 23 -6.41 4.13 -2.16
C GLN A 23 -6.83 5.37 -1.37
N LEU A 24 -5.90 6.26 -1.04
CA LEU A 24 -6.16 7.44 -0.22
C LEU A 24 -6.20 8.75 -1.02
N ARG A 25 -6.34 8.64 -2.34
CA ARG A 25 -6.57 9.84 -3.18
C ARG A 25 -7.92 10.48 -2.87
N LYS A 26 -8.85 9.70 -2.33
CA LYS A 26 -10.13 10.17 -1.79
C LYS A 26 -10.20 9.75 -0.33
N PRO A 27 -10.96 10.48 0.51
CA PRO A 27 -11.11 10.10 1.90
C PRO A 27 -11.64 8.68 2.06
N GLN A 28 -11.04 7.92 2.96
CA GLN A 28 -11.40 6.53 3.24
C GLN A 28 -11.42 6.30 4.75
N TYR A 29 -12.43 5.60 5.23
CA TYR A 29 -12.40 5.04 6.58
C TYR A 29 -11.48 3.81 6.58
N GLY A 30 -10.95 3.45 7.76
CA GLY A 30 -10.11 2.27 7.87
C GLY A 30 -10.79 1.01 7.34
N TYR A 31 -12.07 0.85 7.66
CA TYR A 31 -12.84 -0.32 7.20
C TYR A 31 -13.00 -0.33 5.67
N SER A 32 -13.37 0.80 5.08
CA SER A 32 -13.53 0.87 3.61
C SER A 32 -12.19 0.67 2.90
N LEU A 33 -11.10 1.08 3.52
CA LEU A 33 -9.75 0.88 2.98
C LEU A 33 -9.40 -0.60 2.95
N VAL A 34 -9.69 -1.34 4.03
CA VAL A 34 -9.51 -2.79 4.07
C VAL A 34 -10.27 -3.45 2.93
N GLN A 35 -11.53 -3.06 2.75
CA GLN A 35 -12.38 -3.63 1.70
C GLN A 35 -11.85 -3.35 0.30
N SER A 36 -11.40 -2.12 0.04
CA SER A 36 -10.90 -1.77 -1.31
C SER A 36 -9.61 -2.52 -1.63
N LEU A 37 -8.75 -2.74 -0.63
CA LEU A 37 -7.53 -3.51 -0.82
C LEU A 37 -7.85 -4.99 -1.06
N GLU A 38 -8.78 -5.56 -0.30
CA GLU A 38 -9.21 -6.95 -0.50
C GLU A 38 -9.80 -7.16 -1.89
N ALA A 39 -10.56 -6.21 -2.39
CA ALA A 39 -11.13 -6.27 -3.74
C ALA A 39 -10.04 -6.35 -4.81
N SER A 40 -8.85 -5.86 -4.52
CA SER A 40 -7.70 -5.93 -5.42
C SER A 40 -6.76 -7.11 -5.11
N GLY A 41 -7.17 -8.00 -4.22
CA GLY A 41 -6.39 -9.18 -3.87
C GLY A 41 -5.37 -8.96 -2.75
N ILE A 42 -5.38 -7.79 -2.10
CA ILE A 42 -4.46 -7.50 -1.01
C ILE A 42 -5.21 -7.65 0.32
N SER A 43 -4.95 -8.77 1.00
CA SER A 43 -5.56 -9.04 2.29
C SER A 43 -4.74 -8.38 3.40
N ILE A 44 -5.37 -7.51 4.17
CA ILE A 44 -4.73 -6.82 5.28
C ILE A 44 -5.72 -6.73 6.43
N ASP A 45 -5.28 -7.02 7.63
CA ASP A 45 -6.14 -6.86 8.80
C ASP A 45 -5.95 -5.48 9.43
N GLN A 46 -6.88 -5.12 10.31
CA GLN A 46 -6.86 -3.81 10.96
C GLN A 46 -5.65 -3.65 11.87
N SER A 47 -5.16 -4.73 12.46
CA SER A 47 -3.99 -4.67 13.34
C SER A 47 -2.71 -4.32 12.60
N THR A 48 -2.66 -4.55 11.30
CA THR A 48 -1.55 -4.15 10.44
C THR A 48 -1.78 -2.77 9.83
N LEU A 49 -3.01 -2.51 9.41
CA LEU A 49 -3.36 -1.26 8.72
C LEU A 49 -3.24 -0.02 9.61
N TYR A 50 -3.81 -0.06 10.82
CA TYR A 50 -3.84 1.14 11.66
C TYR A 50 -2.46 1.62 12.09
N PRO A 51 -1.50 0.75 12.48
CA PRO A 51 -0.14 1.21 12.73
C PRO A 51 0.53 1.85 11.51
N LEU A 52 0.25 1.32 10.31
CA LEU A 52 0.76 1.90 9.08
C LEU A 52 0.17 3.28 8.84
N LEU A 53 -1.14 3.45 9.00
CA LEU A 53 -1.80 4.75 8.84
C LEU A 53 -1.25 5.78 9.82
N ARG A 54 -1.02 5.39 11.06
CA ARG A 54 -0.43 6.28 12.07
C ARG A 54 0.99 6.72 11.68
N ARG A 55 1.78 5.79 11.13
CA ARG A 55 3.12 6.11 10.66
C ARG A 55 3.07 7.09 9.48
N LEU A 56 2.17 6.84 8.52
CA LEU A 56 2.02 7.72 7.36
C LEU A 56 1.54 9.12 7.78
N GLU A 57 0.69 9.21 8.79
CA GLU A 57 0.24 10.48 9.32
C GLU A 57 1.39 11.24 9.99
N LYS A 58 2.22 10.55 10.76
CA LYS A 58 3.42 11.14 11.37
C LYS A 58 4.41 11.66 10.33
N GLN A 59 4.49 10.96 9.20
CA GLN A 59 5.33 11.37 8.08
C GLN A 59 4.69 12.46 7.23
N GLU A 60 3.50 12.92 7.61
CA GLU A 60 2.76 13.98 6.94
C GLU A 60 2.32 13.62 5.52
N LEU A 61 2.28 12.32 5.22
CA LEU A 61 1.83 11.82 3.91
C LEU A 61 0.32 11.73 3.83
N VAL A 62 -0.34 11.54 4.97
CA VAL A 62 -1.81 11.51 5.06
C VAL A 62 -2.26 12.45 6.16
N THR A 63 -3.48 12.96 6.00
CA THR A 63 -4.18 13.70 7.05
C THR A 63 -5.38 12.89 7.47
N SER A 64 -5.85 13.11 8.69
CA SER A 64 -7.03 12.43 9.20
C SER A 64 -8.00 13.45 9.76
N SER A 65 -9.28 13.07 9.75
CA SER A 65 -10.32 13.89 10.37
C SER A 65 -11.46 12.98 10.80
N TRP A 66 -12.26 13.50 11.73
CA TRP A 66 -13.38 12.77 12.28
C TRP A 66 -14.67 13.20 11.60
N ASP A 67 -15.43 12.21 11.18
CA ASP A 67 -16.81 12.42 10.72
C ASP A 67 -17.72 12.18 11.90
N THR A 68 -18.35 13.25 12.39
CA THR A 68 -19.24 13.20 13.55
C THR A 68 -20.72 13.37 13.14
N SER A 69 -21.02 13.24 11.86
CA SER A 69 -22.38 13.40 11.35
C SER A 69 -23.34 12.31 11.83
N GLU A 70 -22.81 11.15 12.23
CA GLU A 70 -23.58 10.06 12.79
C GLU A 70 -23.30 9.92 14.28
N SER A 71 -24.13 9.13 14.99
CA SER A 71 -23.99 8.91 16.42
C SER A 71 -22.66 8.26 16.80
N ARG A 72 -22.04 7.52 15.88
CA ARG A 72 -20.75 6.89 16.07
C ARG A 72 -19.71 7.59 15.24
N PRO A 73 -18.77 8.35 15.83
CA PRO A 73 -17.73 9.05 15.07
C PRO A 73 -16.87 8.07 14.30
N ARG A 74 -16.50 8.45 13.09
CA ARG A 74 -15.60 7.69 12.22
C ARG A 74 -14.41 8.54 11.83
N LYS A 75 -13.23 7.94 11.91
CA LYS A 75 -12.00 8.61 11.47
C LYS A 75 -11.70 8.21 10.04
N TYR A 76 -11.48 9.18 9.18
CA TYR A 76 -11.09 8.91 7.80
C TYR A 76 -9.77 9.59 7.47
N TYR A 77 -9.12 9.07 6.43
CA TYR A 77 -7.77 9.42 6.02
C TYR A 77 -7.78 9.80 4.55
N VAL A 78 -6.91 10.72 4.17
CA VAL A 78 -6.73 11.12 2.78
C VAL A 78 -5.28 11.58 2.59
N LEU A 79 -4.75 11.44 1.38
CA LEU A 79 -3.43 11.95 1.06
C LEU A 79 -3.36 13.46 1.29
N SER A 80 -2.27 13.90 1.91
CA SER A 80 -1.93 15.31 1.94
C SER A 80 -1.38 15.72 0.57
N GLU A 81 -1.17 17.03 0.37
CA GLU A 81 -0.50 17.51 -0.84
C GLU A 81 0.89 16.89 -0.97
N TYR A 82 1.66 16.88 0.11
CA TYR A 82 2.97 16.25 0.16
C TYR A 82 2.88 14.75 -0.11
N GLY A 83 1.88 14.08 0.48
CA GLY A 83 1.64 12.66 0.26
C GLY A 83 1.36 12.33 -1.20
N THR A 84 0.63 13.20 -1.88
CA THR A 84 0.36 13.03 -3.31
C THR A 84 1.64 13.08 -4.13
N GLU A 85 2.54 14.03 -3.82
CA GLU A 85 3.84 14.15 -4.49
C GLU A 85 4.69 12.90 -4.25
N ILE A 86 4.78 12.47 -3.00
CA ILE A 86 5.56 11.28 -2.64
C ILE A 86 4.98 10.03 -3.28
N PHE A 87 3.66 9.91 -3.31
CA PHE A 87 3.01 8.78 -3.97
C PHE A 87 3.39 8.69 -5.45
N GLN A 88 3.39 9.81 -6.17
CA GLN A 88 3.77 9.81 -7.58
C GLN A 88 5.22 9.36 -7.77
N GLN A 89 6.13 9.83 -6.91
CA GLN A 89 7.53 9.45 -6.98
C GLN A 89 7.73 7.96 -6.64
N LEU A 90 7.03 7.46 -5.63
CA LEU A 90 7.09 6.03 -5.28
C LEU A 90 6.55 5.14 -6.39
N LYS A 91 5.51 5.60 -7.07
CA LYS A 91 4.93 4.87 -8.20
C LYS A 91 5.94 4.74 -9.33
N GLU A 92 6.68 5.81 -9.61
CA GLU A 92 7.74 5.79 -10.61
C GLU A 92 8.90 4.88 -10.20
N GLU A 93 9.29 4.93 -8.92
CA GLU A 93 10.34 4.05 -8.40
C GLU A 93 9.93 2.58 -8.46
N TRP A 94 8.67 2.28 -8.15
CA TRP A 94 8.15 0.92 -8.26
C TRP A 94 8.22 0.42 -9.69
N LYS A 95 7.82 1.24 -10.64
CA LYS A 95 7.86 0.88 -12.06
C LYS A 95 9.29 0.57 -12.50
N LYS A 96 10.24 1.40 -12.10
CA LYS A 96 11.66 1.21 -12.40
C LYS A 96 12.17 -0.11 -11.81
N THR A 97 11.87 -0.37 -10.55
CA THR A 97 12.27 -1.60 -9.87
C THR A 97 11.64 -2.82 -10.53
N SER A 98 10.37 -2.73 -10.89
CA SER A 98 9.64 -3.80 -11.56
C SER A 98 10.26 -4.12 -12.91
N ASP A 99 10.62 -3.10 -13.68
CA ASP A 99 11.27 -3.27 -14.99
C ASP A 99 12.65 -3.93 -14.83
N GLU A 100 13.42 -3.50 -13.82
CA GLU A 100 14.75 -4.08 -13.54
C GLU A 100 14.64 -5.55 -13.17
N LEU A 101 13.67 -5.89 -12.30
CA LEU A 101 13.44 -7.29 -11.93
C LEU A 101 12.95 -8.12 -13.11
N SER A 102 12.11 -7.56 -13.96
CA SER A 102 11.62 -8.26 -15.14
C SER A 102 12.77 -8.66 -16.08
N ILE A 103 13.76 -7.79 -16.23
CA ILE A 103 14.95 -8.09 -17.03
C ILE A 103 15.72 -9.26 -16.41
N LEU A 104 15.94 -9.23 -15.10
CA LEU A 104 16.66 -10.30 -14.40
C LEU A 104 15.95 -11.64 -14.50
N LEU A 105 14.63 -11.64 -14.32
CA LEU A 105 13.82 -12.86 -14.37
C LEU A 105 13.75 -13.41 -15.79
N LYS A 106 13.74 -12.56 -16.77
CA LYS A 106 13.75 -12.95 -18.19
C LYS A 106 15.07 -13.61 -18.56
N GLY A 107 16.19 -13.11 -18.03
CA GLY A 107 17.50 -13.73 -18.25
C GLY A 107 17.53 -15.18 -17.80
N GLU A 108 16.86 -15.51 -16.70
CA GLU A 108 16.75 -16.88 -16.22
C GLU A 108 15.98 -17.77 -17.21
N GLU A 109 14.91 -17.25 -17.79
CA GLU A 109 14.13 -17.97 -18.80
C GLU A 109 14.97 -18.24 -20.07
N GLU A 110 15.81 -17.31 -20.47
CA GLU A 110 16.70 -17.49 -21.62
C GLU A 110 17.74 -18.59 -21.36
N ASP A 111 18.27 -18.67 -20.13
CA ASP A 111 19.21 -19.73 -19.72
C ASP A 111 18.53 -21.10 -19.80
N GLU A 112 17.28 -21.20 -19.39
CA GLU A 112 16.51 -22.44 -19.45
C GLU A 112 16.22 -22.89 -20.88
N SER A 113 16.13 -21.97 -21.82
CA SER A 113 15.82 -22.28 -23.21
C SER A 113 17.01 -22.89 -23.97
N ASP A 114 18.20 -22.78 -23.43
CA ASP A 114 19.39 -23.35 -23.98
C ASP A 114 19.55 -24.83 -23.59
#